data_04bc99aced5894e9939eae5eaec7504b
#
_entry.id   04bc99aced5894e9939eae5eaec7504b
#
_cell.length_a   1.000
_cell.length_b   1.000
_cell.length_c   1.000
_cell.angle_alpha   90.00
_cell.angle_beta   90.00
_cell.angle_gamma   90.00
#
_symmetry.space_group_name_H-M   'P 1'
#
loop_
_entity.id
_entity.type
_entity.pdbx_description
1 polymer ?
#
loop_
_entity_poly.entity_id
_entity_poly.type
_entity_poly.pdbx_seq_one_letter_code
_entity_poly.pdbx_strand_id
1 'polypeptide(L)'
;RDQPRSRGLGDVYKRQAIKTVDKAEKTIKQSATSSGKKTIKFAGKEATKTAQKSVKTAEQTAKTAIKTSQQAAKAAQKTAQATVKASQKAAQAAKATAKATAATIKAAAKATVAAVKAIIAAVKGLVAAIAAGGWAAVVVIIVLCLVGLIAGSVFGIFFSGEDSGTGMSMQTVVQEINQEYDDRLEQEKNSVSYDVLEMSGSRAVWKEVLAVYSVKVNTDPDNPMEVATVDETKKQLLSDIFWEMNDISSQTETKTHTEIEESDDGHGNIVQTETTVTETFLYITVTHKTVDEMAAMYGFNQEQKDYLAELLKDENNQLWSQVLYGIGYSDDQIVTVALSQVGNVGGQPYWSWYGFDSRVEWCACFVSWCANECGYIDAGIIPKYAGCVNGVQWFRDRGQWADGSYEPSPGTIIFFDWEGDGVTDHTGIVQRCENGTVYTVEGNSGDTCRTKTYPVGSSVIYGYGIPAY
;
A
#
# COMPACT_ATOMS: atom_id res chain seq x y z
N ARG A 1 2.04 41.57 -18.55
CA ARG A 1 1.48 40.87 -17.35
C ARG A 1 2.36 39.64 -17.13
N ASP A 2 3.21 39.72 -16.12
CA ASP A 2 4.24 38.74 -15.82
C ASP A 2 3.63 37.46 -15.21
N GLN A 3 3.99 36.31 -15.78
CA GLN A 3 3.75 35.04 -15.16
C GLN A 3 4.83 34.75 -14.10
N PRO A 4 4.50 34.22 -12.93
CA PRO A 4 5.50 33.87 -11.92
C PRO A 4 6.29 32.64 -12.34
N ARG A 5 7.62 32.80 -12.44
CA ARG A 5 8.56 31.70 -12.67
C ARG A 5 8.50 30.72 -11.51
N SER A 6 8.20 29.47 -11.79
CA SER A 6 8.28 28.38 -10.84
C SER A 6 9.70 28.24 -10.31
N ARG A 7 9.89 28.48 -9.01
CA ARG A 7 11.15 28.15 -8.32
C ARG A 7 11.21 26.62 -8.20
N GLY A 8 12.14 26.02 -8.92
CA GLY A 8 12.26 24.57 -9.00
C GLY A 8 12.50 23.90 -7.64
N LEU A 9 11.94 22.70 -7.47
CA LEU A 9 12.11 21.81 -6.29
C LEU A 9 13.58 21.70 -5.82
N GLY A 10 14.54 21.79 -6.73
CA GLY A 10 15.97 21.78 -6.41
C GLY A 10 16.45 22.85 -5.43
N ASP A 11 15.76 24.01 -5.35
CA ASP A 11 16.15 25.08 -4.43
C ASP A 11 15.61 24.87 -3.01
N VAL A 12 14.51 24.13 -2.88
CA VAL A 12 13.92 23.76 -1.55
C VAL A 12 14.78 22.69 -0.89
N TYR A 13 15.20 21.67 -1.63
CA TYR A 13 16.10 20.62 -1.13
C TYR A 13 17.50 21.19 -0.75
N LYS A 14 18.02 22.13 -1.53
CA LYS A 14 19.27 22.81 -1.19
C LYS A 14 19.20 23.53 0.17
N ARG A 15 18.12 24.27 0.44
CA ARG A 15 17.93 24.98 1.70
C ARG A 15 17.74 24.04 2.91
N GLN A 16 17.12 22.89 2.67
CA GLN A 16 16.88 21.91 3.73
C GLN A 16 18.17 21.15 4.08
N ALA A 17 18.96 20.72 3.09
CA ALA A 17 20.25 20.09 3.32
C ALA A 17 21.24 21.01 4.06
N ILE A 18 21.31 22.30 3.66
CA ILE A 18 22.17 23.30 4.34
C ILE A 18 21.71 23.50 5.80
N LYS A 19 20.41 23.62 6.08
CA LYS A 19 19.90 23.75 7.44
C LYS A 19 20.18 22.52 8.32
N THR A 20 20.17 21.34 7.74
CA THR A 20 20.45 20.08 8.47
C THR A 20 21.94 19.99 8.82
N VAL A 21 22.84 20.39 7.93
CA VAL A 21 24.29 20.44 8.18
C VAL A 21 24.63 21.49 9.25
N ASP A 22 24.06 22.70 9.18
CA ASP A 22 24.26 23.74 10.17
C ASP A 22 23.74 23.34 11.57
N LYS A 23 22.62 22.60 11.64
CA LYS A 23 22.07 22.08 12.89
C LYS A 23 22.97 20.99 13.51
N ALA A 24 23.50 20.08 12.68
CA ALA A 24 24.45 19.05 13.11
C ALA A 24 25.77 19.66 13.59
N GLU A 25 26.30 20.68 12.88
CA GLU A 25 27.49 21.40 13.30
C GLU A 25 27.34 22.09 14.65
N LYS A 26 26.17 22.72 14.91
CA LYS A 26 25.86 23.37 16.18
C LYS A 26 25.77 22.34 17.33
N THR A 27 25.20 21.16 17.08
CA THR A 27 25.05 20.08 18.06
C THR A 27 26.42 19.47 18.41
N ILE A 28 27.29 19.22 17.42
CA ILE A 28 28.65 18.71 17.63
C ILE A 28 29.50 19.70 18.42
N LYS A 29 29.44 21.00 18.10
CA LYS A 29 30.14 22.05 18.86
C LYS A 29 29.69 22.15 20.30
N GLN A 30 28.37 22.01 20.57
CA GLN A 30 27.81 22.03 21.92
C GLN A 30 28.19 20.79 22.74
N SER A 31 28.19 19.60 22.13
CA SER A 31 28.61 18.36 22.79
C SER A 31 30.10 18.34 23.12
N ALA A 32 30.95 18.79 22.21
CA ALA A 32 32.40 18.84 22.43
C ALA A 32 32.77 19.84 23.56
N THR A 33 32.09 21.01 23.63
CA THR A 33 32.34 21.99 24.70
C THR A 33 31.78 21.56 26.06
N SER A 34 30.68 20.84 26.11
CA SER A 34 30.10 20.32 27.36
C SER A 34 30.90 19.19 27.97
N SER A 35 31.38 18.24 27.12
CA SER A 35 32.23 17.14 27.56
C SER A 35 33.60 17.64 28.05
N GLY A 36 34.21 18.61 27.35
CA GLY A 36 35.48 19.20 27.78
C GLY A 36 35.39 19.92 29.12
N LYS A 37 34.32 20.66 29.38
CA LYS A 37 34.12 21.34 30.67
C LYS A 37 33.88 20.41 31.87
N LYS A 38 33.30 19.22 31.68
CA LYS A 38 33.11 18.23 32.73
C LYS A 38 34.40 17.55 33.12
N THR A 39 35.31 17.28 32.16
CA THR A 39 36.58 16.58 32.41
C THR A 39 37.60 17.46 33.13
N ILE A 40 37.58 18.76 32.91
CA ILE A 40 38.55 19.72 33.52
C ILE A 40 38.30 19.94 35.04
N LYS A 41 37.12 19.63 35.57
CA LYS A 41 36.80 19.84 37.01
C LYS A 41 37.36 18.76 37.95
N PHE A 42 37.90 17.64 37.43
CA PHE A 42 38.32 16.47 38.26
C PHE A 42 39.79 16.11 38.18
N ALA A 43 40.63 16.87 37.45
CA ALA A 43 42.03 16.46 37.21
C ALA A 43 43.05 17.50 37.69
N GLY A 44 44.10 17.03 38.37
CA GLY A 44 45.24 17.84 38.78
C GLY A 44 46.05 18.40 37.59
N LYS A 45 46.97 19.36 37.87
CA LYS A 45 47.66 20.19 36.87
C LYS A 45 48.30 19.47 35.67
N GLU A 46 48.72 18.22 35.78
CA GLU A 46 49.26 17.46 34.65
C GLU A 46 48.21 16.82 33.78
N ALA A 47 47.11 16.34 34.35
CA ALA A 47 45.97 15.84 33.59
C ALA A 47 45.26 16.93 32.78
N THR A 48 45.36 18.20 33.19
CA THR A 48 44.79 19.33 32.44
C THR A 48 45.48 19.59 31.10
N LYS A 49 46.81 19.39 31.01
CA LYS A 49 47.56 19.51 29.74
C LYS A 49 47.20 18.41 28.74
N THR A 50 47.02 17.20 29.23
CA THR A 50 46.62 16.04 28.38
C THR A 50 45.18 16.18 27.92
N ALA A 51 44.26 16.61 28.81
CA ALA A 51 42.88 16.90 28.46
C ALA A 51 42.73 18.03 27.42
N GLN A 52 43.51 19.12 27.56
CA GLN A 52 43.55 20.19 26.59
C GLN A 52 44.07 19.75 25.21
N LYS A 53 45.07 18.84 25.21
CA LYS A 53 45.59 18.28 23.96
C LYS A 53 44.58 17.36 23.29
N SER A 54 43.86 16.55 24.07
CA SER A 54 42.75 15.69 23.58
C SER A 54 41.59 16.49 23.01
N VAL A 55 41.22 17.62 23.68
CA VAL A 55 40.15 18.51 23.19
C VAL A 55 40.57 19.18 21.86
N LYS A 56 41.83 19.67 21.75
CA LYS A 56 42.34 20.22 20.50
C LYS A 56 42.37 19.19 19.37
N THR A 57 42.74 17.95 19.65
CA THR A 57 42.75 16.86 18.67
C THR A 57 41.32 16.53 18.24
N ALA A 58 40.36 16.43 19.18
CA ALA A 58 38.96 16.21 18.90
C ALA A 58 38.33 17.34 18.06
N GLU A 59 38.68 18.62 18.36
CA GLU A 59 38.26 19.76 17.54
C GLU A 59 38.85 19.73 16.11
N GLN A 60 40.12 19.35 15.97
CA GLN A 60 40.72 19.20 14.63
C GLN A 60 40.11 18.05 13.86
N THR A 61 39.85 16.92 14.50
CA THR A 61 39.18 15.77 13.87
C THR A 61 37.77 16.13 13.44
N ALA A 62 37.01 16.84 14.29
CA ALA A 62 35.67 17.33 13.97
C ALA A 62 35.68 18.32 12.79
N LYS A 63 36.64 19.27 12.76
CA LYS A 63 36.80 20.21 11.64
C LYS A 63 37.16 19.51 10.33
N THR A 64 37.96 18.47 10.39
CA THR A 64 38.33 17.66 9.23
C THR A 64 37.13 16.86 8.73
N ALA A 65 36.37 16.21 9.62
CA ALA A 65 35.16 15.48 9.30
C ALA A 65 34.09 16.40 8.64
N ILE A 66 33.92 17.63 9.16
CA ILE A 66 32.99 18.62 8.58
C ILE A 66 33.45 19.05 7.18
N LYS A 67 34.76 19.30 6.97
CA LYS A 67 35.28 19.65 5.64
C LYS A 67 35.07 18.50 4.64
N THR A 68 35.31 17.26 5.06
CA THR A 68 35.14 16.09 4.23
C THR A 68 33.67 15.87 3.87
N SER A 69 32.75 16.04 4.81
CA SER A 69 31.31 15.94 4.55
C SER A 69 30.80 17.05 3.63
N GLN A 70 31.30 18.27 3.75
CA GLN A 70 30.96 19.38 2.85
C GLN A 70 31.51 19.15 1.42
N GLN A 71 32.70 18.59 1.28
CA GLN A 71 33.26 18.22 -0.02
C GLN A 71 32.50 17.07 -0.66
N ALA A 72 32.11 16.07 0.14
CA ALA A 72 31.26 14.95 -0.30
C ALA A 72 29.88 15.43 -0.77
N ALA A 73 29.23 16.34 -0.01
CA ALA A 73 27.97 16.93 -0.41
C ALA A 73 28.05 17.73 -1.73
N LYS A 74 29.15 18.49 -1.93
CA LYS A 74 29.37 19.20 -3.21
C LYS A 74 29.65 18.27 -4.38
N ALA A 75 30.34 17.17 -4.15
CA ALA A 75 30.60 16.16 -5.17
C ALA A 75 29.30 15.42 -5.55
N ALA A 76 28.50 15.00 -4.55
CA ALA A 76 27.19 14.39 -4.76
C ALA A 76 26.23 15.31 -5.54
N GLN A 77 26.26 16.63 -5.25
CA GLN A 77 25.45 17.61 -5.96
C GLN A 77 25.85 17.77 -7.44
N LYS A 78 27.14 17.70 -7.76
CA LYS A 78 27.62 17.71 -9.15
C LYS A 78 27.23 16.42 -9.90
N THR A 79 27.31 15.29 -9.23
CA THR A 79 26.93 13.98 -9.79
C THR A 79 25.43 13.89 -10.03
N ALA A 80 24.60 14.33 -9.06
CA ALA A 80 23.15 14.40 -9.24
C ALA A 80 22.74 15.30 -10.43
N GLN A 81 23.41 16.47 -10.60
CA GLN A 81 23.15 17.34 -11.75
C GLN A 81 23.60 16.71 -13.09
N ALA A 82 24.65 15.92 -13.09
CA ALA A 82 25.10 15.19 -14.27
C ALA A 82 24.15 14.05 -14.63
N THR A 83 23.61 13.33 -13.61
CA THR A 83 22.64 12.25 -13.78
C THR A 83 21.30 12.77 -14.29
N VAL A 84 20.80 13.90 -13.72
CA VAL A 84 19.56 14.55 -14.22
C VAL A 84 19.73 15.04 -15.66
N LYS A 85 20.89 15.59 -16.03
CA LYS A 85 21.16 15.96 -17.43
C LYS A 85 21.27 14.76 -18.35
N ALA A 86 21.78 13.63 -17.87
CA ALA A 86 21.89 12.39 -18.63
C ALA A 86 20.50 11.75 -18.81
N SER A 87 19.67 11.73 -17.79
CA SER A 87 18.28 11.23 -17.86
C SER A 87 17.39 12.13 -18.74
N GLN A 88 17.54 13.45 -18.67
CA GLN A 88 16.84 14.37 -19.56
C GLN A 88 17.26 14.20 -21.03
N LYS A 89 18.54 13.93 -21.30
CA LYS A 89 19.00 13.59 -22.64
C LYS A 89 18.50 12.24 -23.12
N ALA A 90 18.43 11.24 -22.22
CA ALA A 90 17.85 9.94 -22.51
C ALA A 90 16.33 10.04 -22.79
N ALA A 91 15.60 10.81 -22.00
CA ALA A 91 14.17 11.07 -22.21
C ALA A 91 13.88 11.86 -23.50
N GLN A 92 14.77 12.82 -23.87
CA GLN A 92 14.65 13.52 -25.15
C GLN A 92 15.00 12.62 -26.35
N ALA A 93 15.96 11.70 -26.20
CA ALA A 93 16.25 10.68 -27.19
C ALA A 93 15.10 9.69 -27.37
N ALA A 94 14.46 9.26 -26.28
CA ALA A 94 13.27 8.40 -26.30
C ALA A 94 12.06 9.07 -27.00
N LYS A 95 11.83 10.38 -26.77
CA LYS A 95 10.79 11.14 -27.49
C LYS A 95 11.08 11.32 -29.00
N ALA A 96 12.35 11.34 -29.39
CA ALA A 96 12.73 11.41 -30.80
C ALA A 96 12.56 10.05 -31.52
N THR A 97 12.71 8.95 -30.78
CA THR A 97 12.60 7.57 -31.31
C THR A 97 11.15 7.10 -31.51
N ALA A 98 10.17 7.69 -30.77
CA ALA A 98 8.75 7.39 -30.97
C ALA A 98 8.18 7.82 -32.35
N LYS A 99 8.98 8.47 -33.19
CA LYS A 99 8.60 8.90 -34.54
C LYS A 99 9.19 8.08 -35.71
N ALA A 100 9.93 7.02 -35.45
CA ALA A 100 10.57 6.23 -36.49
C ALA A 100 10.45 4.72 -36.22
N THR A 101 9.31 4.17 -36.58
CA THR A 101 9.04 2.73 -36.66
C THR A 101 9.84 2.11 -37.81
N ALA A 102 10.50 1.00 -37.58
CA ALA A 102 11.21 0.06 -38.47
C ALA A 102 12.75 0.01 -38.48
N ALA A 103 13.45 0.93 -37.80
CA ALA A 103 14.90 0.82 -37.64
C ALA A 103 15.37 0.42 -36.23
N THR A 104 14.41 0.01 -35.36
CA THR A 104 14.56 0.07 -33.91
C THR A 104 15.16 -1.16 -33.24
N ILE A 105 15.20 -2.32 -33.87
CA ILE A 105 15.81 -3.53 -33.25
C ILE A 105 17.33 -3.37 -33.09
N LYS A 106 18.00 -2.69 -34.02
CA LYS A 106 19.44 -2.33 -33.88
C LYS A 106 19.69 -1.18 -32.89
N ALA A 107 18.69 -0.35 -32.60
CA ALA A 107 18.80 0.77 -31.67
C ALA A 107 18.57 0.34 -30.20
N ALA A 108 17.68 -0.63 -29.94
CA ALA A 108 17.48 -1.20 -28.60
C ALA A 108 18.75 -1.88 -28.09
N ALA A 109 19.41 -2.72 -28.93
CA ALA A 109 20.69 -3.32 -28.58
C ALA A 109 21.80 -2.25 -28.32
N LYS A 110 21.77 -1.11 -29.04
CA LYS A 110 22.69 0.01 -28.78
C LYS A 110 22.33 0.79 -27.51
N ALA A 111 21.05 0.89 -27.12
CA ALA A 111 20.62 1.54 -25.89
C ALA A 111 21.01 0.70 -24.66
N THR A 112 20.89 -0.63 -24.75
CA THR A 112 21.38 -1.56 -23.71
C THR A 112 22.90 -1.49 -23.58
N VAL A 113 23.63 -1.43 -24.69
CA VAL A 113 25.12 -1.23 -24.70
C VAL A 113 25.49 0.15 -24.18
N ALA A 114 24.69 1.20 -24.44
CA ALA A 114 24.92 2.53 -23.89
C ALA A 114 24.66 2.61 -22.39
N ALA A 115 23.58 1.92 -21.89
CA ALA A 115 23.32 1.77 -20.47
C ALA A 115 24.42 0.98 -19.75
N VAL A 116 24.87 -0.14 -20.32
CA VAL A 116 26.01 -0.91 -19.79
C VAL A 116 27.30 -0.08 -19.80
N LYS A 117 27.55 0.69 -20.84
CA LYS A 117 28.71 1.60 -20.89
C LYS A 117 28.60 2.75 -19.89
N ALA A 118 27.39 3.27 -19.61
CA ALA A 118 27.17 4.28 -18.59
C ALA A 118 27.40 3.71 -17.19
N ILE A 119 26.95 2.46 -16.94
CA ILE A 119 27.22 1.72 -15.69
C ILE A 119 28.73 1.49 -15.53
N ILE A 120 29.44 1.06 -16.58
CA ILE A 120 30.91 0.87 -16.55
C ILE A 120 31.63 2.20 -16.31
N ALA A 121 31.18 3.31 -16.91
CA ALA A 121 31.74 4.63 -16.68
C ALA A 121 31.45 5.13 -15.24
N ALA A 122 30.26 4.84 -14.69
CA ALA A 122 29.92 5.13 -13.29
C ALA A 122 30.78 4.31 -12.33
N VAL A 123 31.00 3.02 -12.60
CA VAL A 123 31.89 2.14 -11.82
C VAL A 123 33.36 2.64 -11.90
N LYS A 124 33.84 3.07 -13.05
CA LYS A 124 35.18 3.65 -13.19
C LYS A 124 35.31 4.98 -12.44
N GLY A 125 34.29 5.83 -12.48
CA GLY A 125 34.21 7.07 -11.67
C GLY A 125 34.19 6.78 -10.17
N LEU A 126 33.51 5.72 -9.77
CA LEU A 126 33.46 5.20 -8.42
C LEU A 126 34.83 4.76 -7.91
N VAL A 127 35.55 3.96 -8.70
CA VAL A 127 36.93 3.53 -8.39
C VAL A 127 37.88 4.73 -8.22
N ALA A 128 37.75 5.75 -9.07
CA ALA A 128 38.54 6.98 -8.96
C ALA A 128 38.17 7.80 -7.70
N ALA A 129 36.89 7.83 -7.29
CA ALA A 129 36.43 8.51 -6.10
C ALA A 129 36.88 7.78 -4.81
N ILE A 130 36.94 6.46 -4.83
CA ILE A 130 37.51 5.60 -3.74
C ILE A 130 38.99 5.93 -3.56
N ALA A 131 39.73 6.03 -4.66
CA ALA A 131 41.17 6.36 -4.66
C ALA A 131 41.43 7.78 -4.11
N ALA A 132 40.49 8.70 -4.19
CA ALA A 132 40.56 10.06 -3.66
C ALA A 132 40.17 10.20 -2.18
N GLY A 133 39.90 9.10 -1.46
CA GLY A 133 39.63 9.09 -0.03
C GLY A 133 38.21 9.55 0.39
N GLY A 134 37.26 9.62 -0.56
CA GLY A 134 35.89 10.07 -0.33
C GLY A 134 34.88 8.94 -0.15
N TRP A 135 35.11 7.98 0.77
CA TRP A 135 34.24 6.80 0.94
C TRP A 135 32.75 7.13 1.16
N ALA A 136 32.42 8.24 1.82
CA ALA A 136 31.04 8.67 2.01
C ALA A 136 30.34 9.05 0.68
N ALA A 137 31.06 9.70 -0.25
CA ALA A 137 30.54 9.99 -1.60
C ALA A 137 30.33 8.70 -2.40
N VAL A 138 31.18 7.71 -2.18
CA VAL A 138 31.09 6.38 -2.80
C VAL A 138 29.84 5.65 -2.35
N VAL A 139 29.55 5.64 -1.06
CA VAL A 139 28.30 5.01 -0.50
C VAL A 139 27.06 5.68 -1.08
N VAL A 140 27.03 7.02 -1.15
CA VAL A 140 25.89 7.75 -1.76
C VAL A 140 25.72 7.39 -3.25
N ILE A 141 26.81 7.31 -4.02
CA ILE A 141 26.75 6.92 -5.44
C ILE A 141 26.26 5.47 -5.58
N ILE A 142 26.76 4.55 -4.76
CA ILE A 142 26.30 3.15 -4.76
C ILE A 142 24.79 3.08 -4.46
N VAL A 143 24.33 3.77 -3.42
CA VAL A 143 22.90 3.81 -3.05
C VAL A 143 22.06 4.37 -4.22
N LEU A 144 22.48 5.48 -4.85
CA LEU A 144 21.77 6.05 -5.99
C LEU A 144 21.75 5.11 -7.21
N CYS A 145 22.86 4.40 -7.47
CA CYS A 145 22.91 3.40 -8.53
C CYS A 145 22.01 2.20 -8.24
N LEU A 146 21.98 1.72 -6.99
CA LEU A 146 21.11 0.63 -6.56
C LEU A 146 19.62 1.01 -6.67
N VAL A 147 19.26 2.21 -6.21
CA VAL A 147 17.88 2.73 -6.37
C VAL A 147 17.50 2.83 -7.85
N GLY A 148 18.40 3.33 -8.70
CA GLY A 148 18.17 3.40 -10.14
C GLY A 148 18.01 2.03 -10.81
N LEU A 149 18.78 1.04 -10.37
CA LEU A 149 18.69 -0.33 -10.87
C LEU A 149 17.37 -0.98 -10.42
N ILE A 150 16.98 -0.80 -9.16
CA ILE A 150 15.73 -1.33 -8.62
C ILE A 150 14.53 -0.67 -9.33
N ALA A 151 14.52 0.67 -9.47
CA ALA A 151 13.43 1.38 -10.14
C ALA A 151 13.27 0.99 -11.62
N GLY A 152 14.34 0.58 -12.28
CA GLY A 152 14.32 0.10 -13.67
C GLY A 152 14.00 -1.38 -13.83
N SER A 153 13.84 -2.13 -12.74
CA SER A 153 13.53 -3.56 -12.73
C SER A 153 12.05 -3.82 -12.42
N VAL A 154 11.65 -5.09 -12.36
CA VAL A 154 10.32 -5.50 -11.88
C VAL A 154 10.00 -4.99 -10.47
N PHE A 155 11.02 -4.79 -9.63
CA PHE A 155 10.87 -4.21 -8.28
C PHE A 155 10.61 -2.70 -8.29
N GLY A 156 10.69 -2.05 -9.45
CA GLY A 156 10.26 -0.67 -9.65
C GLY A 156 8.82 -0.41 -9.21
N ILE A 157 7.98 -1.44 -9.24
CA ILE A 157 6.58 -1.39 -8.79
C ILE A 157 6.45 -0.83 -7.36
N PHE A 158 7.41 -1.09 -6.46
CA PHE A 158 7.37 -0.59 -5.09
C PHE A 158 7.61 0.93 -4.96
N PHE A 159 7.95 1.61 -6.05
CA PHE A 159 8.08 3.07 -6.13
C PHE A 159 6.88 3.74 -6.80
N SER A 160 5.90 2.99 -7.28
CA SER A 160 4.75 3.50 -8.03
C SER A 160 3.61 4.05 -7.15
N GLY A 161 3.73 3.93 -5.82
CA GLY A 161 2.71 4.40 -4.88
C GLY A 161 2.53 5.91 -4.82
N GLU A 162 3.55 6.69 -5.26
CA GLU A 162 3.50 8.15 -5.29
C GLU A 162 3.37 8.68 -6.72
N ASP A 163 2.67 9.81 -6.88
CA ASP A 163 2.62 10.50 -8.17
C ASP A 163 4.01 11.02 -8.56
N SER A 164 4.53 10.50 -9.65
CA SER A 164 5.83 10.91 -10.23
C SER A 164 5.75 12.15 -11.14
N GLY A 165 4.62 12.88 -11.11
CA GLY A 165 4.39 14.08 -11.90
C GLY A 165 3.53 13.83 -13.16
N THR A 166 2.88 12.68 -13.26
CA THR A 166 1.89 12.34 -14.28
C THR A 166 0.46 12.67 -13.85
N GLY A 167 0.24 12.97 -12.57
CA GLY A 167 -1.08 13.13 -11.95
C GLY A 167 -1.68 11.80 -11.49
N MET A 168 -0.95 10.69 -11.61
CA MET A 168 -1.40 9.36 -11.24
C MET A 168 -0.41 8.67 -10.30
N SER A 169 -0.94 7.94 -9.32
CA SER A 169 -0.23 6.96 -8.52
C SER A 169 -0.82 5.57 -8.76
N MET A 170 -0.06 4.52 -8.46
CA MET A 170 -0.60 3.15 -8.51
C MET A 170 -1.83 2.99 -7.62
N GLN A 171 -1.82 3.63 -6.45
CA GLN A 171 -2.94 3.64 -5.53
C GLN A 171 -4.23 4.19 -6.18
N THR A 172 -4.12 5.33 -6.89
CA THR A 172 -5.27 5.93 -7.59
C THR A 172 -5.82 4.99 -8.67
N VAL A 173 -4.93 4.39 -9.47
CA VAL A 173 -5.33 3.48 -10.54
C VAL A 173 -6.00 2.22 -9.98
N VAL A 174 -5.46 1.65 -8.90
CA VAL A 174 -6.08 0.51 -8.20
C VAL A 174 -7.48 0.86 -7.69
N GLN A 175 -7.67 2.08 -7.15
CA GLN A 175 -8.98 2.54 -6.70
C GLN A 175 -9.99 2.66 -7.86
N GLU A 176 -9.56 3.18 -9.00
CA GLU A 176 -10.41 3.30 -10.20
C GLU A 176 -10.82 1.92 -10.74
N ILE A 177 -9.90 0.97 -10.84
CA ILE A 177 -10.22 -0.40 -11.28
C ILE A 177 -11.10 -1.12 -10.25
N ASN A 178 -10.90 -0.87 -8.94
CA ASN A 178 -11.82 -1.38 -7.91
C ASN A 178 -13.23 -0.85 -8.10
N GLN A 179 -13.38 0.44 -8.45
CA GLN A 179 -14.69 1.02 -8.73
C GLN A 179 -15.33 0.36 -9.96
N GLU A 180 -14.57 0.14 -11.03
CA GLU A 180 -15.06 -0.58 -12.22
C GLU A 180 -15.52 -2.01 -11.88
N TYR A 181 -14.77 -2.71 -11.01
CA TYR A 181 -15.15 -4.03 -10.54
C TYR A 181 -16.43 -4.00 -9.70
N ASP A 182 -16.53 -3.07 -8.76
CA ASP A 182 -17.71 -2.91 -7.92
C ASP A 182 -18.94 -2.54 -8.75
N ASP A 183 -18.80 -1.65 -9.74
CA ASP A 183 -19.87 -1.27 -10.65
C ASP A 183 -20.36 -2.47 -11.48
N ARG A 184 -19.46 -3.31 -11.96
CA ARG A 184 -19.81 -4.52 -12.69
C ARG A 184 -20.51 -5.53 -11.80
N LEU A 185 -20.05 -5.70 -10.56
CA LEU A 185 -20.69 -6.57 -9.59
C LEU A 185 -22.13 -6.10 -9.26
N GLU A 186 -22.33 -4.79 -9.10
CA GLU A 186 -23.66 -4.22 -8.91
C GLU A 186 -24.55 -4.35 -10.17
N GLN A 187 -23.97 -4.28 -11.37
CA GLN A 187 -24.71 -4.57 -12.61
C GLN A 187 -25.22 -6.01 -12.65
N GLU A 188 -24.38 -6.98 -12.25
CA GLU A 188 -24.80 -8.39 -12.17
C GLU A 188 -25.91 -8.57 -11.13
N LYS A 189 -25.82 -7.95 -9.94
CA LYS A 189 -26.86 -7.98 -8.92
C LYS A 189 -28.19 -7.41 -9.42
N ASN A 190 -28.14 -6.35 -10.23
CA ASN A 190 -29.32 -5.66 -10.75
C ASN A 190 -29.79 -6.19 -12.11
N SER A 191 -29.15 -7.22 -12.66
CA SER A 191 -29.44 -7.74 -14.01
C SER A 191 -30.80 -8.42 -14.10
N VAL A 192 -31.29 -8.99 -12.98
CA VAL A 192 -32.55 -9.71 -12.87
C VAL A 192 -33.23 -9.39 -11.54
N SER A 193 -34.56 -9.59 -11.47
CA SER A 193 -35.27 -9.58 -10.19
C SER A 193 -35.09 -10.91 -9.50
N TYR A 194 -34.77 -10.92 -8.23
CA TYR A 194 -34.55 -12.12 -7.40
C TYR A 194 -35.13 -11.92 -6.00
N ASP A 195 -35.42 -13.03 -5.34
CA ASP A 195 -35.87 -13.07 -3.95
C ASP A 195 -34.67 -13.34 -3.00
N VAL A 196 -33.71 -14.16 -3.47
CA VAL A 196 -32.53 -14.54 -2.70
C VAL A 196 -31.26 -14.31 -3.52
N LEU A 197 -30.26 -13.63 -2.93
CA LEU A 197 -28.93 -13.45 -3.49
C LEU A 197 -27.93 -14.36 -2.76
N GLU A 198 -27.21 -15.19 -3.51
CA GLU A 198 -26.07 -15.94 -3.03
C GLU A 198 -24.80 -15.57 -3.81
N MET A 199 -23.74 -15.25 -3.07
CA MET A 199 -22.45 -14.88 -3.65
C MET A 199 -21.36 -15.82 -3.17
N SER A 200 -20.42 -16.15 -4.06
CA SER A 200 -19.33 -17.06 -3.76
C SER A 200 -18.06 -16.73 -4.52
N GLY A 201 -16.93 -17.23 -4.00
CA GLY A 201 -15.61 -17.08 -4.60
C GLY A 201 -14.88 -15.81 -4.14
N SER A 202 -13.86 -15.43 -4.86
CA SER A 202 -13.06 -14.21 -4.62
C SER A 202 -12.38 -13.76 -5.89
N ARG A 203 -12.07 -12.46 -5.98
CA ARG A 203 -11.16 -11.96 -7.01
C ARG A 203 -9.71 -12.13 -6.57
N ALA A 204 -8.79 -12.02 -7.52
CA ALA A 204 -7.35 -11.99 -7.25
C ALA A 204 -6.99 -10.84 -6.30
N VAL A 205 -6.07 -11.10 -5.39
CA VAL A 205 -5.55 -10.05 -4.50
C VAL A 205 -4.61 -9.13 -5.27
N TRP A 206 -4.66 -7.84 -4.95
CA TRP A 206 -3.94 -6.83 -5.73
C TRP A 206 -2.43 -7.05 -5.82
N LYS A 207 -1.79 -7.59 -4.78
CA LYS A 207 -0.35 -7.90 -4.83
C LYS A 207 -0.01 -8.89 -5.93
N GLU A 208 -0.89 -9.85 -6.21
CA GLU A 208 -0.72 -10.84 -7.27
C GLU A 208 -0.92 -10.21 -8.65
N VAL A 209 -1.98 -9.40 -8.82
CA VAL A 209 -2.24 -8.66 -10.05
C VAL A 209 -1.06 -7.75 -10.41
N LEU A 210 -0.57 -6.97 -9.43
CA LEU A 210 0.56 -6.05 -9.64
C LEU A 210 1.89 -6.78 -9.86
N ALA A 211 2.09 -7.94 -9.24
CA ALA A 211 3.28 -8.77 -9.50
C ALA A 211 3.27 -9.29 -10.95
N VAL A 212 2.14 -9.83 -11.42
CA VAL A 212 1.96 -10.26 -12.81
C VAL A 212 2.16 -9.10 -13.78
N TYR A 213 1.50 -7.95 -13.51
CA TYR A 213 1.67 -6.72 -14.28
C TYR A 213 3.13 -6.30 -14.35
N SER A 214 3.81 -6.25 -13.21
CA SER A 214 5.20 -5.80 -13.15
C SER A 214 6.13 -6.66 -13.99
N VAL A 215 6.01 -7.98 -13.85
CA VAL A 215 6.85 -8.91 -14.64
C VAL A 215 6.50 -8.83 -16.12
N LYS A 216 5.20 -8.87 -16.49
CA LYS A 216 4.76 -8.79 -17.89
C LYS A 216 5.27 -7.53 -18.58
N VAL A 217 5.09 -6.37 -17.94
CA VAL A 217 5.39 -5.06 -18.54
C VAL A 217 6.89 -4.77 -18.56
N ASN A 218 7.59 -5.07 -17.47
CA ASN A 218 9.02 -4.77 -17.38
C ASN A 218 9.90 -5.70 -18.22
N THR A 219 9.49 -6.96 -18.36
CA THR A 219 10.27 -7.97 -19.09
C THR A 219 9.69 -8.30 -20.47
N ASP A 220 8.80 -7.46 -21.00
CA ASP A 220 8.26 -7.62 -22.36
C ASP A 220 9.41 -7.60 -23.37
N PRO A 221 9.57 -8.64 -24.22
CA PRO A 221 10.71 -8.73 -25.14
C PRO A 221 10.64 -7.70 -26.26
N ASP A 222 9.45 -7.24 -26.62
CA ASP A 222 9.21 -6.31 -27.72
C ASP A 222 9.19 -4.85 -27.30
N ASN A 223 8.61 -4.57 -26.10
CA ASN A 223 8.44 -3.23 -25.58
C ASN A 223 8.55 -3.17 -24.05
N PRO A 224 9.73 -3.44 -23.46
CA PRO A 224 9.91 -3.38 -22.02
C PRO A 224 9.71 -1.95 -21.50
N MET A 225 8.89 -1.80 -20.46
CA MET A 225 8.64 -0.52 -19.82
C MET A 225 9.01 -0.60 -18.33
N GLU A 226 9.48 0.51 -17.77
CA GLU A 226 9.62 0.61 -16.32
C GLU A 226 8.25 0.67 -15.65
N VAL A 227 8.15 0.18 -14.41
CA VAL A 227 6.90 0.07 -13.65
C VAL A 227 6.88 0.96 -12.40
N ALA A 228 7.92 1.78 -12.21
CA ALA A 228 8.02 2.72 -11.10
C ALA A 228 7.14 3.97 -11.25
N THR A 229 6.65 4.24 -12.46
CA THR A 229 5.74 5.35 -12.75
C THR A 229 4.48 4.85 -13.43
N VAL A 230 3.38 5.57 -13.31
CA VAL A 230 2.10 5.23 -13.93
C VAL A 230 1.70 6.32 -14.92
N ASP A 231 1.15 5.91 -16.07
CA ASP A 231 0.52 6.76 -17.08
C ASP A 231 -0.71 6.05 -17.66
N GLU A 232 -1.48 6.71 -18.52
CA GLU A 232 -2.71 6.13 -19.10
C GLU A 232 -2.48 4.81 -19.84
N THR A 233 -1.34 4.64 -20.52
CA THR A 233 -1.03 3.38 -21.23
C THR A 233 -0.83 2.24 -20.24
N LYS A 234 -0.09 2.49 -19.16
CA LYS A 234 0.18 1.51 -18.11
C LYS A 234 -1.07 1.21 -17.27
N LYS A 235 -1.91 2.21 -17.04
CA LYS A 235 -3.23 2.03 -16.42
C LYS A 235 -4.09 1.07 -17.23
N GLN A 236 -4.18 1.28 -18.56
CA GLN A 236 -4.95 0.38 -19.43
C GLN A 236 -4.41 -1.05 -19.39
N LEU A 237 -3.07 -1.21 -19.47
CA LEU A 237 -2.45 -2.53 -19.37
C LEU A 237 -2.73 -3.21 -18.03
N LEU A 238 -2.74 -2.46 -16.94
CA LEU A 238 -3.08 -2.99 -15.63
C LEU A 238 -4.55 -3.40 -15.54
N SER A 239 -5.48 -2.58 -16.07
CA SER A 239 -6.89 -2.90 -16.15
C SER A 239 -7.12 -4.17 -17.00
N ASP A 240 -6.46 -4.28 -18.16
CA ASP A 240 -6.56 -5.47 -19.03
C ASP A 240 -6.10 -6.72 -18.27
N ILE A 241 -4.95 -6.67 -17.59
CA ILE A 241 -4.43 -7.80 -16.79
C ILE A 241 -5.38 -8.16 -15.64
N PHE A 242 -5.93 -7.15 -14.95
CA PHE A 242 -6.91 -7.37 -13.88
C PHE A 242 -8.12 -8.13 -14.40
N TRP A 243 -8.70 -7.74 -15.54
CA TRP A 243 -9.85 -8.42 -16.12
C TRP A 243 -9.54 -9.75 -16.81
N GLU A 244 -8.32 -9.94 -17.31
CA GLU A 244 -7.86 -11.28 -17.75
C GLU A 244 -7.72 -12.26 -16.57
N MET A 245 -7.40 -11.72 -15.40
CA MET A 245 -7.20 -12.49 -14.17
C MET A 245 -8.50 -12.80 -13.44
N ASN A 246 -9.52 -11.92 -13.54
CA ASN A 246 -10.77 -12.01 -12.79
C ASN A 246 -11.98 -12.18 -13.70
N ASP A 247 -12.97 -12.93 -13.22
CA ASP A 247 -14.25 -13.10 -13.89
C ASP A 247 -15.41 -13.02 -12.87
N ILE A 248 -16.52 -12.39 -13.29
CA ILE A 248 -17.77 -12.31 -12.55
C ILE A 248 -18.83 -12.95 -13.44
N SER A 249 -19.47 -14.00 -12.95
CA SER A 249 -20.56 -14.69 -13.64
C SER A 249 -21.79 -14.77 -12.75
N SER A 250 -22.97 -14.75 -13.36
CA SER A 250 -24.24 -14.89 -12.67
C SER A 250 -25.12 -15.96 -13.30
N GLN A 251 -25.93 -16.60 -12.47
CA GLN A 251 -26.97 -17.53 -12.91
C GLN A 251 -28.20 -17.40 -11.99
N THR A 252 -29.37 -17.70 -12.53
CA THR A 252 -30.63 -17.75 -11.79
C THR A 252 -31.16 -19.14 -11.68
N GLU A 253 -31.76 -19.47 -10.55
CA GLU A 253 -32.51 -20.71 -10.30
C GLU A 253 -33.83 -20.39 -9.63
N THR A 254 -34.91 -21.00 -10.09
CA THR A 254 -36.22 -20.88 -9.43
C THR A 254 -36.47 -22.13 -8.60
N LYS A 255 -36.69 -21.96 -7.29
CA LYS A 255 -37.02 -23.02 -6.36
C LYS A 255 -38.43 -22.87 -5.87
N THR A 256 -39.14 -23.99 -5.79
CA THR A 256 -40.53 -24.04 -5.31
C THR A 256 -40.56 -24.95 -4.11
N HIS A 257 -41.10 -24.43 -2.99
CA HIS A 257 -41.33 -25.20 -1.78
C HIS A 257 -42.78 -24.97 -1.25
N THR A 258 -43.23 -25.84 -0.38
CA THR A 258 -44.56 -25.72 0.22
C THR A 258 -44.38 -25.25 1.65
N GLU A 259 -45.02 -24.14 1.99
CA GLU A 259 -45.14 -23.64 3.36
C GLU A 259 -46.47 -24.08 3.91
N ILE A 260 -46.49 -24.53 5.18
CA ILE A 260 -47.69 -24.91 5.90
C ILE A 260 -47.92 -23.86 6.98
N GLU A 261 -48.96 -23.05 6.79
CA GLU A 261 -49.44 -22.14 7.82
C GLU A 261 -50.51 -22.81 8.70
N GLU A 262 -50.32 -22.79 9.99
CA GLU A 262 -51.31 -23.23 10.96
C GLU A 262 -52.10 -22.02 11.48
N SER A 263 -53.42 -22.04 11.31
CA SER A 263 -54.31 -20.99 11.80
C SER A 263 -55.44 -21.61 12.65
N ASP A 264 -55.90 -20.91 13.68
CA ASP A 264 -57.06 -21.29 14.46
C ASP A 264 -58.36 -20.84 13.72
N ASP A 265 -59.30 -21.74 13.49
CA ASP A 265 -60.58 -21.49 12.82
C ASP A 265 -61.57 -20.67 13.67
N GLY A 266 -61.16 -20.20 14.86
CA GLY A 266 -62.01 -19.50 15.82
C GLY A 266 -62.92 -20.44 16.67
N HIS A 267 -62.81 -21.75 16.44
CA HIS A 267 -63.52 -22.78 17.18
C HIS A 267 -62.58 -23.71 17.95
N GLY A 268 -61.27 -23.38 17.94
CA GLY A 268 -60.22 -24.14 18.64
C GLY A 268 -59.68 -25.31 17.82
N ASN A 269 -59.95 -25.36 16.49
CA ASN A 269 -59.33 -26.34 15.62
C ASN A 269 -58.19 -25.66 14.84
N ILE A 270 -57.06 -26.34 14.73
CA ILE A 270 -55.94 -25.90 13.90
C ILE A 270 -56.22 -26.33 12.46
N VAL A 271 -56.29 -25.35 11.56
CA VAL A 271 -56.40 -25.55 10.10
C VAL A 271 -55.04 -25.32 9.52
N GLN A 272 -54.53 -26.32 8.82
CA GLN A 272 -53.28 -26.23 8.05
C GLN A 272 -53.61 -25.78 6.61
N THR A 273 -52.99 -24.69 6.18
CA THR A 273 -53.08 -24.22 4.81
C THR A 273 -51.72 -24.41 4.14
N GLU A 274 -51.74 -25.20 3.08
CA GLU A 274 -50.52 -25.38 2.23
C GLU A 274 -50.46 -24.27 1.18
N THR A 275 -49.38 -23.50 1.23
CA THR A 275 -49.10 -22.46 0.23
C THR A 275 -47.84 -22.84 -0.51
N THR A 276 -47.90 -22.83 -1.84
CA THR A 276 -46.72 -23.04 -2.69
C THR A 276 -46.01 -21.70 -2.87
N VAL A 277 -44.81 -21.58 -2.35
CA VAL A 277 -43.94 -20.40 -2.52
C VAL A 277 -42.91 -20.72 -3.58
N THR A 278 -42.72 -19.76 -4.49
CA THR A 278 -41.71 -19.84 -5.55
C THR A 278 -40.75 -18.69 -5.38
N GLU A 279 -39.47 -18.99 -5.18
CA GLU A 279 -38.40 -18.03 -5.00
C GLU A 279 -37.40 -18.09 -6.14
N THR A 280 -36.98 -16.97 -6.62
CA THR A 280 -35.91 -16.84 -7.60
C THR A 280 -34.60 -16.54 -6.88
N PHE A 281 -33.65 -17.43 -7.05
CA PHE A 281 -32.28 -17.29 -6.54
C PHE A 281 -31.40 -16.69 -7.61
N LEU A 282 -30.64 -15.69 -7.26
CA LEU A 282 -29.52 -15.19 -8.08
C LEU A 282 -28.19 -15.63 -7.43
N TYR A 283 -27.45 -16.43 -8.16
CA TYR A 283 -26.11 -16.86 -7.77
C TYR A 283 -25.09 -16.00 -8.55
N ILE A 284 -24.20 -15.32 -7.79
CA ILE A 284 -23.05 -14.63 -8.39
C ILE A 284 -21.78 -15.36 -7.96
N THR A 285 -20.98 -15.75 -8.94
CA THR A 285 -19.70 -16.43 -8.70
C THR A 285 -18.57 -15.55 -9.21
N VAL A 286 -17.66 -15.22 -8.33
CA VAL A 286 -16.41 -14.52 -8.65
C VAL A 286 -15.29 -15.56 -8.69
N THR A 287 -14.58 -15.63 -9.80
CA THR A 287 -13.42 -16.51 -9.96
C THR A 287 -12.20 -15.70 -10.39
N HIS A 288 -11.04 -16.23 -10.12
CA HIS A 288 -9.79 -15.66 -10.62
C HIS A 288 -8.78 -16.73 -11.00
N LYS A 289 -7.91 -16.37 -11.94
CA LYS A 289 -6.73 -17.16 -12.28
C LYS A 289 -5.63 -16.89 -11.26
N THR A 290 -4.94 -17.96 -10.88
CA THR A 290 -3.75 -17.87 -10.03
C THR A 290 -2.57 -17.24 -10.78
N VAL A 291 -1.56 -16.81 -10.05
CA VAL A 291 -0.31 -16.28 -10.62
C VAL A 291 0.36 -17.30 -11.58
N ASP A 292 0.32 -18.60 -11.24
CA ASP A 292 0.88 -19.65 -12.07
C ASP A 292 0.09 -19.85 -13.39
N GLU A 293 -1.23 -19.75 -13.35
CA GLU A 293 -2.09 -19.79 -14.55
C GLU A 293 -1.82 -18.57 -15.44
N MET A 294 -1.65 -17.38 -14.87
CA MET A 294 -1.28 -16.19 -15.61
C MET A 294 0.11 -16.32 -16.22
N ALA A 295 1.09 -16.84 -15.46
CA ALA A 295 2.43 -17.09 -15.94
C ALA A 295 2.45 -18.09 -17.11
N ALA A 296 1.59 -19.13 -17.06
CA ALA A 296 1.41 -20.08 -18.16
C ALA A 296 0.75 -19.43 -19.38
N MET A 297 -0.30 -18.63 -19.16
CA MET A 297 -1.04 -17.91 -20.22
C MET A 297 -0.14 -16.95 -20.99
N TYR A 298 0.74 -16.21 -20.29
CA TYR A 298 1.69 -15.30 -20.90
C TYR A 298 2.99 -15.95 -21.40
N GLY A 299 3.16 -17.26 -21.18
CA GLY A 299 4.33 -18.00 -21.60
C GLY A 299 5.62 -17.56 -20.86
N PHE A 300 5.51 -17.17 -19.60
CA PHE A 300 6.64 -16.73 -18.80
C PHE A 300 7.74 -17.79 -18.72
N ASN A 301 8.98 -17.37 -18.97
CA ASN A 301 10.16 -18.21 -18.81
C ASN A 301 10.50 -18.39 -17.30
N GLN A 302 11.52 -19.18 -17.00
CA GLN A 302 11.89 -19.47 -15.61
C GLN A 302 12.32 -18.22 -14.84
N GLU A 303 13.08 -17.31 -15.45
CA GLU A 303 13.52 -16.06 -14.82
C GLU A 303 12.34 -15.15 -14.44
N GLN A 304 11.34 -15.05 -15.33
CA GLN A 304 10.11 -14.30 -15.06
C GLN A 304 9.29 -14.92 -13.93
N LYS A 305 9.24 -16.25 -13.85
CA LYS A 305 8.60 -16.96 -12.72
C LYS A 305 9.36 -16.76 -11.41
N ASP A 306 10.68 -16.73 -11.46
CA ASP A 306 11.51 -16.44 -10.29
C ASP A 306 11.28 -15.00 -9.79
N TYR A 307 11.10 -14.03 -10.69
CA TYR A 307 10.70 -12.66 -10.31
C TYR A 307 9.33 -12.61 -9.65
N LEU A 308 8.32 -13.34 -10.17
CA LEU A 308 7.01 -13.43 -9.52
C LEU A 308 7.12 -14.00 -8.10
N ALA A 309 7.83 -15.10 -7.94
CA ALA A 309 8.03 -15.72 -6.63
C ALA A 309 8.74 -14.78 -5.66
N GLU A 310 9.73 -14.01 -6.14
CA GLU A 310 10.45 -13.03 -5.33
C GLU A 310 9.55 -11.86 -4.90
N LEU A 311 8.78 -11.28 -5.83
CA LEU A 311 7.85 -10.18 -5.55
C LEU A 311 6.79 -10.57 -4.51
N LEU A 312 6.32 -11.82 -4.54
CA LEU A 312 5.21 -12.30 -3.70
C LEU A 312 5.66 -12.85 -2.34
N LYS A 313 6.96 -12.84 -2.01
CA LYS A 313 7.43 -13.22 -0.69
C LYS A 313 6.79 -12.37 0.42
N ASP A 314 6.54 -13.01 1.56
CA ASP A 314 5.93 -12.34 2.72
C ASP A 314 6.73 -11.15 3.24
N GLU A 315 8.06 -11.19 3.10
CA GLU A 315 8.95 -10.07 3.46
C GLU A 315 8.63 -8.78 2.68
N ASN A 316 7.96 -8.87 1.52
CA ASN A 316 7.53 -7.74 0.71
C ASN A 316 6.11 -7.24 1.02
N ASN A 317 5.36 -7.88 1.93
CA ASN A 317 3.97 -7.51 2.23
C ASN A 317 3.85 -6.05 2.68
N GLN A 318 4.83 -5.53 3.42
CA GLN A 318 4.86 -4.14 3.84
C GLN A 318 5.07 -3.16 2.67
N LEU A 319 5.91 -3.52 1.70
CA LEU A 319 6.10 -2.73 0.48
C LEU A 319 4.82 -2.71 -0.35
N TRP A 320 4.12 -3.84 -0.46
CA TRP A 320 2.82 -3.93 -1.10
C TRP A 320 1.77 -3.06 -0.41
N SER A 321 1.74 -3.04 0.92
CA SER A 321 0.84 -2.17 1.69
C SER A 321 1.09 -0.69 1.40
N GLN A 322 2.35 -0.30 1.27
CA GLN A 322 2.71 1.08 0.92
C GLN A 322 2.24 1.45 -0.49
N VAL A 323 2.47 0.59 -1.48
CA VAL A 323 2.09 0.84 -2.89
C VAL A 323 0.57 0.91 -3.05
N LEU A 324 -0.14 -0.05 -2.46
CA LEU A 324 -1.58 -0.21 -2.65
C LEU A 324 -2.40 0.79 -1.83
N TYR A 325 -1.92 1.15 -0.65
CA TYR A 325 -2.75 1.81 0.37
C TYR A 325 -2.08 3.05 0.97
N GLY A 326 -0.83 3.34 0.62
CA GLY A 326 -0.08 4.45 1.19
C GLY A 326 0.25 4.27 2.68
N ILE A 327 0.13 3.04 3.21
CA ILE A 327 0.47 2.73 4.60
C ILE A 327 1.98 2.59 4.67
N GLY A 328 2.64 3.59 5.26
CA GLY A 328 4.06 3.50 5.63
C GLY A 328 4.27 2.44 6.73
N TYR A 329 5.48 2.38 7.26
CA TYR A 329 5.85 1.51 8.37
C TYR A 329 4.94 1.77 9.60
N SER A 330 3.73 1.20 9.62
CA SER A 330 2.90 1.13 10.81
C SER A 330 2.91 -0.33 11.30
N ASP A 331 3.05 -0.50 12.60
CA ASP A 331 2.99 -1.81 13.27
C ASP A 331 1.56 -2.41 13.25
N ASP A 332 0.63 -1.85 12.45
CA ASP A 332 -0.78 -2.20 12.45
C ASP A 332 -1.02 -3.48 11.66
N GLN A 333 -0.65 -4.57 12.28
CA GLN A 333 -0.78 -5.92 11.75
C GLN A 333 -2.22 -6.22 11.31
N ILE A 334 -3.24 -5.74 12.06
CA ILE A 334 -4.64 -5.97 11.72
C ILE A 334 -5.05 -5.29 10.40
N VAL A 335 -4.48 -4.12 10.08
CA VAL A 335 -4.74 -3.42 8.83
C VAL A 335 -4.19 -4.24 7.66
N THR A 336 -2.97 -4.76 7.78
CA THR A 336 -2.35 -5.63 6.76
C THR A 336 -3.18 -6.90 6.53
N VAL A 337 -3.63 -7.55 7.61
CA VAL A 337 -4.51 -8.73 7.52
C VAL A 337 -5.81 -8.38 6.84
N ALA A 338 -6.48 -7.30 7.24
CA ALA A 338 -7.74 -6.87 6.64
C ALA A 338 -7.62 -6.57 5.14
N LEU A 339 -6.57 -5.86 4.75
CA LEU A 339 -6.30 -5.50 3.35
C LEU A 339 -6.06 -6.73 2.47
N SER A 340 -5.42 -7.77 3.00
CA SER A 340 -5.21 -9.03 2.27
C SER A 340 -6.52 -9.74 1.92
N GLN A 341 -7.63 -9.40 2.58
CA GLN A 341 -8.95 -10.00 2.37
C GLN A 341 -9.82 -9.25 1.35
N VAL A 342 -9.39 -8.07 0.91
CA VAL A 342 -10.15 -7.26 -0.07
C VAL A 342 -10.39 -8.05 -1.35
N GLY A 343 -11.66 -8.11 -1.78
CA GLY A 343 -12.13 -8.87 -2.95
C GLY A 343 -12.81 -10.20 -2.59
N ASN A 344 -12.78 -10.65 -1.33
CA ASN A 344 -13.56 -11.82 -0.92
C ASN A 344 -15.05 -11.47 -0.88
N VAL A 345 -15.89 -12.42 -1.29
CA VAL A 345 -17.35 -12.29 -1.33
C VAL A 345 -18.03 -13.37 -0.50
N GLY A 346 -19.27 -13.11 -0.03
CA GLY A 346 -20.10 -14.08 0.72
C GLY A 346 -19.63 -14.39 2.14
N GLY A 347 -18.44 -13.97 2.53
CA GLY A 347 -17.90 -14.02 3.89
C GLY A 347 -17.73 -15.39 4.53
N GLN A 348 -17.82 -16.48 3.76
CA GLN A 348 -17.78 -17.84 4.28
C GLN A 348 -16.56 -18.12 5.18
N PRO A 349 -15.33 -17.67 4.90
CA PRO A 349 -14.19 -17.89 5.78
C PRO A 349 -14.36 -17.28 7.18
N TYR A 350 -15.10 -16.18 7.31
CA TYR A 350 -15.24 -15.42 8.55
C TYR A 350 -16.40 -15.91 9.42
N TRP A 351 -17.59 -16.04 8.84
CA TRP A 351 -18.75 -16.51 9.61
C TRP A 351 -18.63 -17.99 9.98
N SER A 352 -18.05 -18.87 9.13
CA SER A 352 -17.83 -20.28 9.47
C SER A 352 -16.75 -20.45 10.55
N TRP A 353 -15.65 -19.65 10.49
CA TRP A 353 -14.65 -19.62 11.54
C TRP A 353 -15.25 -19.17 12.89
N TYR A 354 -16.17 -18.20 12.85
CA TYR A 354 -16.85 -17.74 14.05
C TYR A 354 -17.67 -18.83 14.71
N GLY A 355 -18.23 -19.74 13.94
CA GLY A 355 -19.03 -20.89 14.37
C GLY A 355 -20.46 -20.91 13.84
N PHE A 356 -20.76 -20.16 12.77
CA PHE A 356 -22.06 -20.22 12.11
C PHE A 356 -22.06 -21.31 11.02
N ASP A 357 -23.16 -22.06 10.91
CA ASP A 357 -23.35 -23.14 9.94
C ASP A 357 -23.85 -22.64 8.57
N SER A 358 -24.34 -21.42 8.50
CA SER A 358 -24.86 -20.78 7.30
C SER A 358 -24.48 -19.30 7.26
N ARG A 359 -24.69 -18.65 6.10
CA ARG A 359 -24.44 -17.22 5.92
C ARG A 359 -25.23 -16.39 6.93
N VAL A 360 -24.53 -15.43 7.53
CA VAL A 360 -25.07 -14.40 8.42
C VAL A 360 -24.54 -13.04 7.97
N GLU A 361 -25.00 -11.95 8.57
CA GLU A 361 -24.32 -10.65 8.45
C GLU A 361 -22.93 -10.77 9.08
N TRP A 362 -21.87 -10.58 8.27
CA TRP A 362 -20.52 -11.02 8.63
C TRP A 362 -19.50 -9.89 8.85
N CYS A 363 -19.93 -8.62 8.88
CA CYS A 363 -19.02 -7.50 9.13
C CYS A 363 -18.25 -7.64 10.46
N ALA A 364 -18.94 -7.98 11.54
CA ALA A 364 -18.34 -8.19 12.85
C ALA A 364 -17.51 -9.49 12.93
N CYS A 365 -17.94 -10.54 12.22
CA CYS A 365 -17.15 -11.77 12.07
C CYS A 365 -15.83 -11.52 11.37
N PHE A 366 -15.83 -10.67 10.35
CA PHE A 366 -14.63 -10.25 9.63
C PHE A 366 -13.62 -9.53 10.54
N VAL A 367 -14.08 -8.52 11.29
CA VAL A 367 -13.22 -7.80 12.25
C VAL A 367 -12.65 -8.76 13.31
N SER A 368 -13.49 -9.64 13.85
CA SER A 368 -13.07 -10.65 14.81
C SER A 368 -12.06 -11.64 14.23
N TRP A 369 -12.25 -12.06 12.97
CA TRP A 369 -11.32 -12.94 12.28
C TRP A 369 -9.97 -12.25 12.08
N CYS A 370 -9.94 -11.02 11.60
CA CYS A 370 -8.70 -10.24 11.46
C CYS A 370 -7.97 -10.08 12.80
N ALA A 371 -8.72 -9.82 13.89
CA ALA A 371 -8.15 -9.72 15.22
C ALA A 371 -7.57 -11.05 15.71
N ASN A 372 -8.21 -12.19 15.37
CA ASN A 372 -7.70 -13.52 15.67
C ASN A 372 -6.38 -13.82 14.96
N GLU A 373 -6.30 -13.52 13.67
CA GLU A 373 -5.09 -13.72 12.86
C GLU A 373 -3.88 -12.94 13.42
N CYS A 374 -4.16 -11.84 14.13
CA CYS A 374 -3.14 -11.04 14.83
C CYS A 374 -2.89 -11.50 16.29
N GLY A 375 -3.63 -12.48 16.81
CA GLY A 375 -3.56 -12.88 18.22
C GLY A 375 -4.20 -11.88 19.20
N TYR A 376 -4.93 -10.88 18.71
CA TYR A 376 -5.47 -9.77 19.53
C TYR A 376 -6.67 -10.16 20.36
N ILE A 377 -7.38 -11.24 19.99
CA ILE A 377 -8.47 -11.79 20.82
C ILE A 377 -7.90 -12.41 22.10
N ASP A 378 -6.90 -13.28 21.98
CA ASP A 378 -6.28 -13.95 23.12
C ASP A 378 -5.54 -12.96 24.02
N ALA A 379 -4.97 -11.91 23.45
CA ALA A 379 -4.34 -10.81 24.18
C ALA A 379 -5.34 -9.88 24.88
N GLY A 380 -6.65 -10.00 24.61
CA GLY A 380 -7.69 -9.11 25.15
C GLY A 380 -7.66 -7.68 24.63
N ILE A 381 -7.07 -7.46 23.45
CA ILE A 381 -6.92 -6.15 22.78
C ILE A 381 -8.18 -5.82 21.98
N ILE A 382 -8.75 -6.80 21.26
CA ILE A 382 -9.98 -6.69 20.49
C ILE A 382 -10.88 -7.89 20.85
N PRO A 383 -12.21 -7.71 21.08
CA PRO A 383 -13.09 -8.81 21.44
C PRO A 383 -13.38 -9.72 20.23
N LYS A 384 -13.77 -10.98 20.50
CA LYS A 384 -14.49 -11.82 19.54
C LYS A 384 -15.97 -11.46 19.59
N TYR A 385 -16.53 -10.89 18.52
CA TYR A 385 -17.95 -10.49 18.46
C TYR A 385 -18.52 -10.71 17.06
N ALA A 386 -19.82 -11.02 16.98
CA ALA A 386 -20.59 -11.17 15.74
C ALA A 386 -21.68 -10.11 15.58
N GLY A 387 -22.04 -9.40 16.66
CA GLY A 387 -22.97 -8.27 16.64
C GLY A 387 -22.26 -6.97 16.96
N CYS A 388 -22.47 -5.93 16.15
CA CYS A 388 -21.81 -4.63 16.28
C CYS A 388 -22.03 -4.00 17.66
N VAL A 389 -23.25 -4.09 18.20
CA VAL A 389 -23.60 -3.60 19.55
C VAL A 389 -22.68 -4.18 20.64
N ASN A 390 -22.35 -5.48 20.54
CA ASN A 390 -21.48 -6.15 21.50
C ASN A 390 -20.03 -5.61 21.42
N GLY A 391 -19.56 -5.31 20.22
CA GLY A 391 -18.26 -4.68 20.00
C GLY A 391 -18.19 -3.29 20.64
N VAL A 392 -19.20 -2.46 20.39
CA VAL A 392 -19.32 -1.11 20.98
C VAL A 392 -19.31 -1.18 22.51
N GLN A 393 -20.16 -2.06 23.08
CA GLN A 393 -20.27 -2.18 24.54
C GLN A 393 -18.92 -2.61 25.16
N TRP A 394 -18.21 -3.53 24.52
CA TRP A 394 -16.92 -3.99 25.01
C TRP A 394 -15.87 -2.88 25.10
N PHE A 395 -15.79 -2.02 24.08
CA PHE A 395 -14.87 -0.87 24.08
C PHE A 395 -15.31 0.21 25.08
N ARG A 396 -16.61 0.48 25.19
CA ARG A 396 -17.17 1.44 26.18
C ARG A 396 -16.87 1.03 27.62
N ASP A 397 -17.06 -0.23 27.94
CA ASP A 397 -16.81 -0.76 29.30
C ASP A 397 -15.34 -0.63 29.73
N ARG A 398 -14.44 -0.46 28.77
CA ARG A 398 -13.00 -0.29 29.00
C ARG A 398 -12.52 1.15 28.91
N GLY A 399 -13.42 2.08 28.66
CA GLY A 399 -13.03 3.49 28.41
C GLY A 399 -12.22 3.66 27.10
N GLN A 400 -12.32 2.74 26.18
CA GLN A 400 -11.63 2.69 24.88
C GLN A 400 -12.57 3.08 23.74
N TRP A 401 -13.37 4.12 23.94
CA TRP A 401 -14.38 4.57 22.98
C TRP A 401 -14.22 6.06 22.66
N ALA A 402 -14.31 6.40 21.37
CA ALA A 402 -14.42 7.77 20.89
C ALA A 402 -15.67 7.95 20.02
N ASP A 403 -16.22 9.17 19.97
CA ASP A 403 -17.36 9.50 19.10
C ASP A 403 -16.93 9.68 17.63
N GLY A 404 -17.90 9.90 16.74
CA GLY A 404 -17.69 10.00 15.30
C GLY A 404 -16.83 11.19 14.84
N SER A 405 -16.55 12.16 15.70
CA SER A 405 -15.70 13.33 15.39
C SER A 405 -14.20 13.06 15.60
N TYR A 406 -13.86 11.93 16.18
CA TYR A 406 -12.48 11.53 16.42
C TYR A 406 -11.72 11.29 15.10
N GLU A 407 -10.45 11.73 15.04
CA GLU A 407 -9.53 11.38 13.95
C GLU A 407 -8.82 10.04 14.28
N PRO A 408 -9.26 8.92 13.68
CA PRO A 408 -8.79 7.61 14.08
C PRO A 408 -7.38 7.31 13.54
N SER A 409 -6.60 6.59 14.35
CA SER A 409 -5.35 5.96 13.91
C SER A 409 -5.62 4.66 13.13
N PRO A 410 -4.67 4.19 12.29
CA PRO A 410 -4.74 2.86 11.70
C PRO A 410 -5.00 1.78 12.77
N GLY A 411 -5.76 0.74 12.42
CA GLY A 411 -6.13 -0.34 13.35
C GLY A 411 -7.31 -0.02 14.28
N THR A 412 -7.74 1.23 14.40
CA THR A 412 -8.96 1.61 15.14
C THR A 412 -10.17 0.88 14.53
N ILE A 413 -11.09 0.42 15.38
CA ILE A 413 -12.32 -0.23 14.91
C ILE A 413 -13.44 0.80 14.77
N ILE A 414 -13.95 0.96 13.56
CA ILE A 414 -15.03 1.90 13.26
C ILE A 414 -16.39 1.21 13.32
N PHE A 415 -17.38 1.93 13.83
CA PHE A 415 -18.77 1.49 13.91
C PHE A 415 -19.69 2.51 13.25
N PHE A 416 -20.71 2.02 12.55
CA PHE A 416 -21.64 2.82 11.78
C PHE A 416 -23.08 2.65 12.28
N ASP A 417 -23.86 3.68 12.10
CA ASP A 417 -25.30 3.75 12.27
C ASP A 417 -25.87 4.39 11.00
N TRP A 418 -26.31 3.54 10.06
CA TRP A 418 -26.76 3.99 8.75
C TRP A 418 -28.16 4.59 8.80
N GLU A 419 -29.00 4.09 9.71
CA GLU A 419 -30.40 4.48 9.85
C GLU A 419 -30.58 5.66 10.77
N GLY A 420 -29.58 6.00 11.60
CA GLY A 420 -29.58 7.12 12.53
C GLY A 420 -30.49 6.89 13.73
N ASP A 421 -30.75 5.63 14.10
CA ASP A 421 -31.63 5.23 15.19
C ASP A 421 -30.90 5.05 16.54
N GLY A 422 -29.56 5.24 16.55
CA GLY A 422 -28.71 5.10 17.72
C GLY A 422 -28.25 3.67 17.99
N VAL A 423 -28.50 2.75 17.06
CA VAL A 423 -28.03 1.36 17.09
C VAL A 423 -27.00 1.15 15.99
N THR A 424 -25.96 0.38 16.24
CA THR A 424 -24.92 0.18 15.23
C THR A 424 -25.27 -0.97 14.30
N ASP A 425 -25.19 -0.70 12.99
CA ASP A 425 -25.53 -1.63 11.91
C ASP A 425 -24.30 -2.33 11.34
N HIS A 426 -23.16 -1.66 11.37
CA HIS A 426 -21.98 -2.08 10.64
C HIS A 426 -20.70 -1.77 11.39
N THR A 427 -19.60 -2.46 11.01
CA THR A 427 -18.28 -2.25 11.59
C THR A 427 -17.19 -2.56 10.57
N GLY A 428 -16.04 -1.93 10.74
CA GLY A 428 -14.87 -2.12 9.91
C GLY A 428 -13.57 -1.82 10.65
N ILE A 429 -12.48 -1.86 9.94
CA ILE A 429 -11.13 -1.55 10.45
C ILE A 429 -10.63 -0.31 9.74
N VAL A 430 -10.20 0.69 10.50
CA VAL A 430 -9.59 1.91 9.94
C VAL A 430 -8.23 1.56 9.37
N GLN A 431 -8.08 1.83 8.09
CA GLN A 431 -6.83 1.70 7.36
C GLN A 431 -5.90 2.87 7.67
N ARG A 432 -6.42 4.09 7.57
CA ARG A 432 -5.76 5.36 7.89
C ARG A 432 -6.78 6.49 7.97
N CYS A 433 -6.35 7.62 8.53
CA CYS A 433 -7.07 8.89 8.43
C CYS A 433 -6.11 9.94 7.85
N GLU A 434 -6.50 10.62 6.78
CA GLU A 434 -5.64 11.58 6.10
C GLU A 434 -6.49 12.71 5.49
N ASN A 435 -6.05 13.95 5.72
CA ASN A 435 -6.73 15.14 5.20
C ASN A 435 -8.24 15.21 5.50
N GLY A 436 -8.65 14.77 6.70
CA GLY A 436 -10.06 14.75 7.13
C GLY A 436 -10.88 13.62 6.51
N THR A 437 -10.23 12.64 5.89
CA THR A 437 -10.86 11.46 5.29
C THR A 437 -10.41 10.20 6.01
N VAL A 438 -11.37 9.39 6.48
CA VAL A 438 -11.16 8.08 7.06
C VAL A 438 -11.25 7.04 5.95
N TYR A 439 -10.23 6.23 5.82
CA TYR A 439 -10.17 5.08 4.91
C TYR A 439 -10.37 3.81 5.73
N THR A 440 -11.25 2.93 5.28
CA THR A 440 -11.62 1.70 6.00
C THR A 440 -11.43 0.45 5.15
N VAL A 441 -11.32 -0.69 5.82
CA VAL A 441 -11.52 -2.02 5.23
C VAL A 441 -12.72 -2.64 5.92
N GLU A 442 -13.72 -3.01 5.13
CA GLU A 442 -15.01 -3.47 5.63
C GLU A 442 -15.36 -4.83 5.04
N GLY A 443 -15.72 -5.77 5.91
CA GLY A 443 -16.36 -7.02 5.50
C GLY A 443 -17.86 -6.80 5.38
N ASN A 444 -18.53 -7.58 4.54
CA ASN A 444 -19.98 -7.51 4.31
C ASN A 444 -20.49 -6.15 3.78
N SER A 445 -19.64 -5.38 3.15
CA SER A 445 -20.03 -4.15 2.47
C SER A 445 -20.56 -4.49 1.08
N GLY A 446 -21.87 -4.65 0.93
CA GLY A 446 -22.50 -5.21 -0.26
C GLY A 446 -22.13 -6.69 -0.51
N ASP A 447 -22.04 -7.46 0.56
CA ASP A 447 -21.63 -8.87 0.61
C ASP A 447 -20.18 -9.13 0.15
N THR A 448 -19.34 -8.10 0.19
CA THR A 448 -17.91 -8.17 -0.19
C THR A 448 -17.01 -7.58 0.89
N CYS A 449 -15.74 -7.99 0.90
CA CYS A 449 -14.69 -7.29 1.62
C CYS A 449 -14.10 -6.22 0.71
N ARG A 450 -14.23 -4.94 1.09
CA ARG A 450 -13.78 -3.80 0.27
C ARG A 450 -13.25 -2.63 1.09
N THR A 451 -12.53 -1.75 0.44
CA THR A 451 -12.15 -0.46 1.03
C THR A 451 -13.25 0.58 0.80
N LYS A 452 -13.43 1.47 1.79
CA LYS A 452 -14.37 2.59 1.74
C LYS A 452 -13.71 3.85 2.27
N THR A 453 -14.37 4.99 2.04
CA THR A 453 -13.91 6.29 2.55
C THR A 453 -15.06 7.09 3.12
N TYR A 454 -14.80 7.81 4.21
CA TYR A 454 -15.78 8.66 4.88
C TYR A 454 -15.12 9.95 5.35
N PRO A 455 -15.78 11.11 5.27
CA PRO A 455 -15.31 12.30 5.98
C PRO A 455 -15.25 12.06 7.49
N VAL A 456 -14.25 12.58 8.18
CA VAL A 456 -14.25 12.66 9.65
C VAL A 456 -15.49 13.40 10.12
N GLY A 457 -16.18 12.89 11.13
CA GLY A 457 -17.43 13.48 11.62
C GLY A 457 -18.66 13.23 10.74
N SER A 458 -18.58 12.31 9.76
CA SER A 458 -19.74 11.90 8.98
C SER A 458 -20.85 11.38 9.89
N SER A 459 -22.10 11.76 9.62
CA SER A 459 -23.28 11.41 10.44
C SER A 459 -23.56 9.90 10.50
N VAL A 460 -23.03 9.13 9.56
CA VAL A 460 -23.16 7.66 9.56
C VAL A 460 -22.14 6.98 10.48
N ILE A 461 -21.11 7.70 10.96
CA ILE A 461 -20.12 7.15 11.88
C ILE A 461 -20.67 7.25 13.31
N TYR A 462 -20.98 6.11 13.89
CA TYR A 462 -21.44 6.01 15.28
C TYR A 462 -20.33 6.30 16.30
N GLY A 463 -19.13 5.86 15.99
CA GLY A 463 -17.91 6.10 16.78
C GLY A 463 -16.85 5.05 16.55
N TYR A 464 -15.87 5.05 17.46
CA TYR A 464 -14.66 4.26 17.31
C TYR A 464 -14.29 3.50 18.58
N GLY A 465 -14.04 2.20 18.45
CA GLY A 465 -13.32 1.42 19.45
C GLY A 465 -11.81 1.60 19.27
N ILE A 466 -11.10 1.97 20.33
CA ILE A 466 -9.65 2.24 20.32
C ILE A 466 -8.94 1.08 21.00
N PRO A 467 -8.37 0.11 20.25
CA PRO A 467 -7.64 -0.99 20.85
C PRO A 467 -6.38 -0.52 21.58
N ALA A 468 -6.02 -1.19 22.66
CA ALA A 468 -4.79 -0.92 23.41
C ALA A 468 -3.65 -1.81 22.88
N TYR A 469 -3.15 -1.48 21.71
CA TYR A 469 -2.02 -2.16 21.07
C TYR A 469 -0.74 -2.09 21.89
#